data_fe81041c7f75c3161418e1320a977678
#
_entry.id   fe81041c7f75c3161418e1320a977678
#
_cell.length_a   1.000
_cell.length_b   1.000
_cell.length_c   1.000
_cell.angle_alpha   90.00
_cell.angle_beta   90.00
_cell.angle_gamma   90.00
#
_symmetry.space_group_name_H-M   'P 1'
#
loop_
_entity.id
_entity.type
_entity.pdbx_description
1 polymer ?
#
loop_
_entity_poly.entity_id
_entity_poly.type
_entity_poly.pdbx_seq_one_letter_code
_entity_poly.pdbx_strand_id
1 'polypeptide(L)'
;HMSCGATGINAALLLAAEKHLRPETLELANSGDTVGDRDSVVGYGAWSFAAEPEPAVPAGRLEAEFENLRRFASFYGRDLYQIARRALSEAAEHGRRFEPSRGDWPDKLFDKGAAFVTLTVNGSLRGCIGTVVPYQAVALDVAANAYEAAMEDSRFQPVKPEELPGIDIEIS
;
A
#
# COMPACT_ATOMS: atom_id res chain seq x y z
N HIS A 1 1.92 13.36 36.01
CA HIS A 1 2.73 13.48 34.80
C HIS A 1 2.04 12.71 33.70
N MET A 2 1.56 13.41 32.68
CA MET A 2 0.96 12.79 31.50
C MET A 2 2.05 12.63 30.40
N SER A 3 2.23 11.44 29.90
CA SER A 3 3.14 11.17 28.77
C SER A 3 2.57 11.80 27.50
N CYS A 4 3.39 12.57 26.80
CA CYS A 4 3.11 13.06 25.46
C CYS A 4 3.10 11.84 24.52
N GLY A 5 1.95 11.31 24.16
CA GLY A 5 1.82 10.06 23.41
C GLY A 5 1.11 8.92 24.17
N ALA A 6 0.71 9.15 25.41
CA ALA A 6 0.00 8.14 26.23
C ALA A 6 -1.23 7.55 25.49
N THR A 7 -1.96 8.39 24.76
CA THR A 7 -3.13 7.92 23.98
C THR A 7 -2.73 6.93 22.88
N GLY A 8 -1.65 7.23 22.16
CA GLY A 8 -1.13 6.33 21.11
C GLY A 8 -0.60 5.01 21.67
N ILE A 9 0.15 5.07 22.78
CA ILE A 9 0.67 3.87 23.45
C ILE A 9 -0.49 3.02 23.99
N ASN A 10 -1.49 3.62 24.63
CA ASN A 10 -2.63 2.89 25.14
C ASN A 10 -3.44 2.23 24.00
N ALA A 11 -3.63 2.93 22.88
CA ALA A 11 -4.30 2.34 21.72
C ALA A 11 -3.51 1.15 21.14
N ALA A 12 -2.19 1.26 21.05
CA ALA A 12 -1.32 0.18 20.60
C ALA A 12 -1.37 -1.03 21.54
N LEU A 13 -1.36 -0.81 22.85
CA LEU A 13 -1.47 -1.86 23.86
C LEU A 13 -2.84 -2.56 23.83
N LEU A 14 -3.92 -1.81 23.65
CA LEU A 14 -5.26 -2.38 23.53
C LEU A 14 -5.38 -3.24 22.27
N LEU A 15 -4.88 -2.76 21.14
CA LEU A 15 -4.84 -3.52 19.91
C LEU A 15 -3.95 -4.77 20.03
N ALA A 16 -2.80 -4.65 20.68
CA ALA A 16 -1.91 -5.77 20.94
C ALA A 16 -2.60 -6.84 21.81
N ALA A 17 -3.32 -6.43 22.84
CA ALA A 17 -4.09 -7.36 23.68
C ALA A 17 -5.20 -8.05 22.88
N GLU A 18 -5.95 -7.31 22.06
CA GLU A 18 -7.00 -7.87 21.20
C GLU A 18 -6.45 -8.89 20.18
N LYS A 19 -5.27 -8.60 19.63
CA LYS A 19 -4.59 -9.45 18.63
C LYS A 19 -3.67 -10.50 19.25
N HIS A 20 -3.66 -10.62 20.58
CA HIS A 20 -2.75 -11.53 21.31
C HIS A 20 -1.26 -11.33 20.97
N LEU A 21 -0.86 -10.09 20.71
CA LEU A 21 0.53 -9.73 20.44
C LEU A 21 1.30 -9.56 21.76
N ARG A 22 2.56 -9.98 21.78
CA ARG A 22 3.48 -9.76 22.90
C ARG A 22 4.24 -8.46 22.70
N PRO A 23 4.18 -7.51 23.66
CA PRO A 23 5.03 -6.35 23.62
C PRO A 23 6.46 -6.72 24.04
N GLU A 24 7.44 -6.26 23.27
CA GLU A 24 8.85 -6.35 23.59
C GLU A 24 9.44 -4.94 23.62
N THR A 25 10.12 -4.61 24.72
CA THR A 25 10.81 -3.32 24.83
C THR A 25 12.11 -3.39 24.05
N LEU A 26 12.23 -2.57 23.03
CA LEU A 26 13.44 -2.48 22.21
C LEU A 26 14.44 -1.52 22.82
N GLU A 27 13.98 -0.35 23.26
CA GLU A 27 14.81 0.67 23.85
C GLU A 27 14.02 1.57 24.81
N LEU A 28 14.65 1.96 25.90
CA LEU A 28 14.20 3.04 26.78
C LEU A 28 15.36 3.99 27.00
N ALA A 29 15.14 5.25 26.68
CA ALA A 29 16.12 6.32 26.83
C ALA A 29 15.46 7.59 27.39
N ASN A 30 16.25 8.55 27.79
CA ASN A 30 15.77 9.87 28.16
C ASN A 30 16.70 10.97 27.62
N SER A 31 16.22 12.21 27.60
CA SER A 31 16.98 13.33 27.07
C SER A 31 18.26 13.61 27.85
N GLY A 32 18.34 13.22 29.13
CA GLY A 32 19.53 13.34 29.95
C GLY A 32 20.67 12.40 29.51
N ASP A 33 20.35 11.32 28.78
CA ASP A 33 21.36 10.39 28.24
C ASP A 33 22.11 11.00 27.04
N THR A 34 21.51 12.00 26.40
CA THR A 34 22.09 12.67 25.22
C THR A 34 22.64 14.08 25.53
N VAL A 35 21.96 14.85 26.39
CA VAL A 35 22.27 16.27 26.63
C VAL A 35 22.94 16.50 28.00
N GLY A 36 22.92 15.50 28.88
CA GLY A 36 23.59 15.54 30.18
C GLY A 36 22.85 16.26 31.31
N ASP A 37 21.81 17.03 31.03
CA ASP A 37 20.93 17.61 32.05
C ASP A 37 19.92 16.56 32.52
N ARG A 38 19.90 16.30 33.83
CA ARG A 38 19.05 15.26 34.44
C ARG A 38 17.98 15.82 35.38
N ASP A 39 17.93 17.13 35.55
CA ASP A 39 16.96 17.76 36.47
C ASP A 39 15.54 17.82 35.85
N SER A 40 15.46 17.83 34.52
CA SER A 40 14.21 17.73 33.77
C SER A 40 14.43 16.95 32.47
N VAL A 41 13.90 15.74 32.42
CA VAL A 41 14.11 14.84 31.27
C VAL A 41 12.80 14.44 30.61
N VAL A 42 12.87 14.21 29.31
CA VAL A 42 11.80 13.57 28.51
C VAL A 42 12.20 12.12 28.28
N GLY A 43 11.33 11.18 28.65
CA GLY A 43 11.53 9.76 28.39
C GLY A 43 11.09 9.38 26.97
N TYR A 44 11.87 8.52 26.34
CA TYR A 44 11.57 7.91 25.03
C TYR A 44 11.53 6.41 25.21
N GLY A 45 10.60 5.75 24.52
CA GLY A 45 10.53 4.29 24.50
C GLY A 45 10.15 3.79 23.13
N ALA A 46 10.79 2.68 22.73
CA ALA A 46 10.45 1.94 21.54
C ALA A 46 10.05 0.52 21.92
N TRP A 47 8.93 0.05 21.39
CA TRP A 47 8.42 -1.29 21.60
C TRP A 47 8.06 -1.93 20.28
N SER A 48 8.35 -3.22 20.13
CA SER A 48 7.78 -4.07 19.10
C SER A 48 6.59 -4.84 19.66
N PHE A 49 5.64 -5.15 18.79
CA PHE A 49 4.51 -6.01 19.11
C PHE A 49 4.57 -7.20 18.14
N ALA A 50 5.01 -8.36 18.63
CA ALA A 50 5.13 -9.56 17.81
C ALA A 50 3.93 -10.48 18.06
N ALA A 51 3.34 -11.00 16.98
CA ALA A 51 2.53 -12.21 17.09
C ALA A 51 3.42 -13.37 17.52
N GLU A 52 2.84 -14.38 18.18
CA GLU A 52 3.57 -15.66 18.27
C GLU A 52 3.97 -16.04 16.83
N PRO A 53 5.23 -16.48 16.63
CA PRO A 53 5.68 -16.77 15.28
C PRO A 53 4.68 -17.72 14.63
N GLU A 54 4.00 -17.25 13.60
CA GLU A 54 3.28 -18.17 12.72
C GLU A 54 4.28 -19.24 12.29
N PRO A 55 3.85 -20.50 12.22
CA PRO A 55 4.73 -21.57 11.78
C PRO A 55 5.40 -21.10 10.49
N ALA A 56 6.73 -21.10 10.48
CA ALA A 56 7.52 -20.55 9.39
C ALA A 56 6.97 -21.06 8.05
N VAL A 57 6.54 -20.13 7.20
CA VAL A 57 6.05 -20.49 5.86
C VAL A 57 7.18 -21.26 5.19
N PRO A 58 6.97 -22.52 4.77
CA PRO A 58 8.01 -23.30 4.11
C PRO A 58 8.60 -22.48 2.96
N ALA A 59 9.93 -22.33 2.89
CA ALA A 59 10.62 -21.51 1.88
C ALA A 59 10.10 -21.79 0.46
N GLY A 60 9.86 -23.06 0.11
CA GLY A 60 9.31 -23.46 -1.18
C GLY A 60 7.87 -22.97 -1.46
N ARG A 61 7.10 -22.60 -0.44
CA ARG A 61 5.77 -22.03 -0.63
C ARG A 61 5.83 -20.61 -1.16
N LEU A 62 6.72 -19.79 -0.63
CA LEU A 62 6.93 -18.40 -1.13
C LEU A 62 7.44 -18.41 -2.56
N GLU A 63 8.39 -19.30 -2.89
CA GLU A 63 8.89 -19.43 -4.26
C GLU A 63 7.79 -19.85 -5.24
N ALA A 64 6.92 -20.79 -4.85
CA ALA A 64 5.79 -21.19 -5.67
C ALA A 64 4.77 -20.06 -5.86
N GLU A 65 4.52 -19.25 -4.83
CA GLU A 65 3.63 -18.08 -4.91
C GLU A 65 4.24 -17.01 -5.84
N PHE A 66 5.53 -16.71 -5.73
CA PHE A 66 6.22 -15.80 -6.65
C PHE A 66 6.19 -16.27 -8.10
N GLU A 67 6.38 -17.57 -8.33
CA GLU A 67 6.29 -18.12 -9.68
C GLU A 67 4.87 -18.03 -10.26
N ASN A 68 3.86 -18.25 -9.43
CA ASN A 68 2.46 -18.06 -9.83
C ASN A 68 2.16 -16.59 -10.18
N LEU A 69 2.67 -15.64 -9.39
CA LEU A 69 2.53 -14.21 -9.68
C LEU A 69 3.25 -13.81 -10.97
N ARG A 70 4.45 -14.32 -11.21
CA ARG A 70 5.19 -14.10 -12.46
C ARG A 70 4.43 -14.64 -13.67
N ARG A 71 3.87 -15.84 -13.57
CA ARG A 71 3.03 -16.40 -14.62
C ARG A 71 1.79 -15.56 -14.85
N PHE A 72 1.09 -15.19 -13.79
CA PHE A 72 -0.06 -14.33 -13.88
C PHE A 72 0.28 -13.01 -14.59
N ALA A 73 1.35 -12.34 -14.17
CA ALA A 73 1.82 -11.11 -14.80
C ALA A 73 2.21 -11.30 -16.28
N SER A 74 2.84 -12.43 -16.64
CA SER A 74 3.21 -12.72 -18.02
C SER A 74 2.01 -12.93 -18.94
N PHE A 75 0.91 -13.51 -18.43
CA PHE A 75 -0.31 -13.75 -19.18
C PHE A 75 -1.24 -12.54 -19.24
N TYR A 76 -1.40 -11.84 -18.14
CA TYR A 76 -2.44 -10.83 -17.96
C TYR A 76 -1.91 -9.41 -17.73
N GLY A 77 -0.60 -9.23 -17.61
CA GLY A 77 -0.01 -7.91 -17.31
C GLY A 77 -0.33 -6.86 -18.37
N ARG A 78 -0.44 -7.27 -19.65
CA ARG A 78 -0.85 -6.36 -20.72
C ARG A 78 -2.29 -5.89 -20.57
N ASP A 79 -3.20 -6.78 -20.18
CA ASP A 79 -4.61 -6.46 -19.99
C ASP A 79 -4.78 -5.54 -18.77
N LEU A 80 -4.09 -5.85 -17.65
CA LEU A 80 -4.08 -4.99 -16.47
C LEU A 80 -3.53 -3.59 -16.79
N TYR A 81 -2.45 -3.51 -17.57
CA TYR A 81 -1.91 -2.22 -18.04
C TYR A 81 -2.94 -1.44 -18.87
N GLN A 82 -3.67 -2.10 -19.77
CA GLN A 82 -4.71 -1.44 -20.57
C GLN A 82 -5.88 -0.97 -19.70
N ILE A 83 -6.27 -1.74 -18.68
CA ILE A 83 -7.27 -1.35 -17.69
C ILE A 83 -6.82 -0.08 -16.95
N ALA A 84 -5.60 -0.08 -16.40
CA ALA A 84 -5.04 1.06 -15.70
C ALA A 84 -4.94 2.30 -16.61
N ARG A 85 -4.46 2.11 -17.85
CA ARG A 85 -4.33 3.20 -18.83
C ARG A 85 -5.69 3.81 -19.19
N ARG A 86 -6.71 2.97 -19.37
CA ARG A 86 -8.07 3.43 -19.64
C ARG A 86 -8.67 4.16 -18.44
N ALA A 87 -8.48 3.62 -17.24
CA ALA A 87 -8.93 4.26 -16.01
C ALA A 87 -8.27 5.64 -15.81
N LEU A 88 -6.97 5.73 -16.05
CA LEU A 88 -6.22 6.99 -16.01
C LEU A 88 -6.75 8.02 -17.03
N SER A 89 -7.01 7.59 -18.28
CA SER A 89 -7.54 8.49 -19.32
C SER A 89 -8.95 8.98 -18.98
N GLU A 90 -9.86 8.10 -18.58
CA GLU A 90 -11.22 8.49 -18.14
C GLU A 90 -11.20 9.42 -16.93
N ALA A 91 -10.25 9.22 -16.02
CA ALA A 91 -10.05 10.08 -14.87
C ALA A 91 -9.60 11.50 -15.29
N ALA A 92 -8.51 11.59 -16.06
CA ALA A 92 -7.90 12.86 -16.42
C ALA A 92 -8.73 13.68 -17.42
N GLU A 93 -9.37 13.03 -18.41
CA GLU A 93 -10.13 13.71 -19.47
C GLU A 93 -11.57 14.03 -19.03
N HIS A 94 -12.17 13.20 -18.19
CA HIS A 94 -13.59 13.25 -17.90
C HIS A 94 -13.95 13.29 -16.41
N GLY A 95 -12.98 13.11 -15.52
CA GLY A 95 -13.21 13.02 -14.07
C GLY A 95 -14.05 11.82 -13.66
N ARG A 96 -14.08 10.76 -14.47
CA ARG A 96 -14.92 9.59 -14.26
C ARG A 96 -14.11 8.36 -13.89
N ARG A 97 -14.67 7.50 -13.03
CA ARG A 97 -14.13 6.17 -12.77
C ARG A 97 -14.46 5.24 -13.93
N PHE A 98 -13.46 4.50 -14.40
CA PHE A 98 -13.64 3.40 -15.35
C PHE A 98 -13.90 2.11 -14.58
N GLU A 99 -14.90 1.36 -14.98
CA GLU A 99 -15.26 0.08 -14.37
C GLU A 99 -15.15 -1.03 -15.43
N PRO A 100 -14.13 -1.91 -15.34
CA PRO A 100 -13.98 -3.05 -16.25
C PRO A 100 -15.15 -4.00 -16.12
N SER A 101 -15.69 -4.49 -17.26
CA SER A 101 -16.79 -5.45 -17.29
C SER A 101 -16.34 -6.84 -17.74
N ARG A 102 -17.01 -7.88 -17.22
CA ARG A 102 -16.83 -9.24 -17.74
C ARG A 102 -17.25 -9.29 -19.21
N GLY A 103 -16.50 -10.03 -20.00
CA GLY A 103 -16.72 -10.12 -21.45
C GLY A 103 -15.80 -9.23 -22.28
N ASP A 104 -15.34 -8.09 -21.74
CA ASP A 104 -14.33 -7.24 -22.37
C ASP A 104 -12.90 -7.68 -22.01
N TRP A 105 -12.75 -8.38 -20.89
CA TRP A 105 -11.47 -8.78 -20.31
C TRP A 105 -11.50 -10.26 -19.89
N PRO A 106 -10.33 -10.92 -19.80
CA PRO A 106 -10.24 -12.32 -19.36
C PRO A 106 -10.90 -12.55 -18.00
N ASP A 107 -11.71 -13.60 -17.89
CA ASP A 107 -12.43 -13.95 -16.66
C ASP A 107 -11.53 -14.06 -15.42
N LYS A 108 -10.29 -14.51 -15.62
CA LYS A 108 -9.29 -14.64 -14.55
C LYS A 108 -8.97 -13.31 -13.85
N LEU A 109 -9.12 -12.19 -14.52
CA LEU A 109 -8.94 -10.85 -13.95
C LEU A 109 -10.08 -10.45 -13.00
N PHE A 110 -11.16 -11.22 -12.96
CA PHE A 110 -12.27 -11.02 -12.02
C PHE A 110 -12.19 -11.92 -10.79
N ASP A 111 -11.10 -12.65 -10.62
CA ASP A 111 -10.75 -13.26 -9.33
C ASP A 111 -10.27 -12.18 -8.37
N LYS A 112 -10.42 -12.45 -7.08
CA LYS A 112 -9.93 -11.53 -6.03
C LYS A 112 -8.41 -11.35 -6.15
N GLY A 113 -8.02 -10.09 -6.14
CA GLY A 113 -6.62 -9.70 -6.17
C GLY A 113 -6.45 -8.30 -5.57
N ALA A 114 -5.22 -7.93 -5.33
CA ALA A 114 -4.82 -6.62 -4.88
C ALA A 114 -3.59 -6.18 -5.68
N ALA A 115 -3.48 -4.90 -5.98
CA ALA A 115 -2.38 -4.34 -6.73
C ALA A 115 -2.07 -2.91 -6.26
N PHE A 116 -0.85 -2.47 -6.51
CA PHE A 116 -0.48 -1.07 -6.47
C PHE A 116 -0.37 -0.54 -7.89
N VAL A 117 -0.86 0.68 -8.10
CA VAL A 117 -0.67 1.41 -9.35
C VAL A 117 0.20 2.63 -9.07
N THR A 118 1.36 2.67 -9.70
CA THR A 118 2.32 3.76 -9.61
C THR A 118 2.37 4.50 -10.93
N LEU A 119 2.22 5.83 -10.87
CA LEU A 119 2.33 6.74 -11.99
C LEU A 119 3.65 7.49 -11.88
N THR A 120 4.41 7.55 -12.98
CA THR A 120 5.65 8.32 -13.04
C THR A 120 5.70 9.21 -14.28
N VAL A 121 6.42 10.32 -14.19
CA VAL A 121 6.73 11.20 -15.33
C VAL A 121 8.24 11.41 -15.35
N ASN A 122 8.89 11.04 -16.45
CA ASN A 122 10.34 11.09 -16.58
C ASN A 122 11.08 10.39 -15.41
N GLY A 123 10.52 9.25 -14.92
CA GLY A 123 11.06 8.50 -13.80
C GLY A 123 10.80 9.08 -12.41
N SER A 124 10.14 10.24 -12.31
CA SER A 124 9.75 10.85 -11.04
C SER A 124 8.32 10.44 -10.65
N LEU A 125 8.11 10.13 -9.38
CA LEU A 125 6.80 9.76 -8.86
C LEU A 125 5.76 10.85 -9.14
N ARG A 126 4.59 10.46 -9.67
CA ARG A 126 3.47 11.34 -9.97
C ARG A 126 2.17 10.94 -9.25
N GLY A 127 2.09 9.74 -8.77
CA GLY A 127 1.01 9.19 -7.95
C GLY A 127 1.25 7.72 -7.66
N CYS A 128 0.78 7.22 -6.52
CA CYS A 128 0.89 5.82 -6.17
C CYS A 128 -0.17 5.47 -5.13
N ILE A 129 -1.10 4.63 -5.49
CA ILE A 129 -2.14 4.07 -4.61
C ILE A 129 -2.23 2.57 -4.82
N GLY A 130 -2.58 1.85 -3.79
CA GLY A 130 -2.75 0.41 -3.87
C GLY A 130 -3.50 -0.20 -2.71
N THR A 131 -3.87 -1.45 -2.91
CA THR A 131 -4.60 -2.27 -1.96
C THR A 131 -3.66 -3.34 -1.39
N VAL A 132 -3.65 -3.51 -0.08
CA VAL A 132 -2.81 -4.52 0.59
C VAL A 132 -3.55 -5.84 0.74
N VAL A 133 -4.85 -5.80 1.03
CA VAL A 133 -5.66 -7.00 1.29
C VAL A 133 -6.69 -7.16 0.17
N PRO A 134 -6.67 -8.26 -0.59
CA PRO A 134 -7.63 -8.50 -1.66
C PRO A 134 -9.08 -8.52 -1.15
N TYR A 135 -9.92 -7.62 -1.63
CA TYR A 135 -11.34 -7.57 -1.28
C TYR A 135 -12.27 -7.64 -2.50
N GLN A 136 -11.78 -7.28 -3.67
CA GLN A 136 -12.51 -7.25 -4.94
C GLN A 136 -11.72 -7.94 -6.07
N ALA A 137 -12.27 -7.96 -7.28
CA ALA A 137 -11.60 -8.46 -8.47
C ALA A 137 -10.37 -7.62 -8.82
N VAL A 138 -9.26 -8.24 -9.24
CA VAL A 138 -8.01 -7.51 -9.54
C VAL A 138 -8.18 -6.48 -10.66
N ALA A 139 -9.04 -6.74 -11.66
CA ALA A 139 -9.36 -5.77 -12.70
C ALA A 139 -10.01 -4.49 -12.14
N LEU A 140 -10.96 -4.65 -11.21
CA LEU A 140 -11.62 -3.53 -10.54
C LEU A 140 -10.67 -2.81 -9.61
N ASP A 141 -9.81 -3.55 -8.92
CA ASP A 141 -8.81 -2.99 -8.01
C ASP A 141 -7.79 -2.11 -8.76
N VAL A 142 -7.25 -2.62 -9.86
CA VAL A 142 -6.32 -1.86 -10.71
C VAL A 142 -6.98 -0.61 -11.29
N ALA A 143 -8.23 -0.69 -11.76
CA ALA A 143 -8.95 0.46 -12.28
C ALA A 143 -9.20 1.53 -11.21
N ALA A 144 -9.62 1.12 -10.01
CA ALA A 144 -9.83 2.00 -8.87
C ALA A 144 -8.53 2.68 -8.43
N ASN A 145 -7.47 1.90 -8.25
CA ASN A 145 -6.17 2.42 -7.81
C ASN A 145 -5.52 3.35 -8.87
N ALA A 146 -5.73 3.09 -10.17
CA ALA A 146 -5.28 3.99 -11.22
C ALA A 146 -6.00 5.34 -11.18
N TYR A 147 -7.31 5.33 -10.95
CA TYR A 147 -8.08 6.55 -10.75
C TYR A 147 -7.60 7.31 -9.51
N GLU A 148 -7.48 6.63 -8.37
CA GLU A 148 -7.09 7.23 -7.10
C GLU A 148 -5.66 7.77 -7.12
N ALA A 149 -4.72 7.06 -7.76
CA ALA A 149 -3.35 7.54 -7.97
C ALA A 149 -3.31 8.81 -8.83
N ALA A 150 -4.22 8.95 -9.78
CA ALA A 150 -4.29 10.11 -10.65
C ALA A 150 -5.00 11.31 -10.01
N MET A 151 -6.06 11.08 -9.24
CA MET A 151 -7.00 12.12 -8.84
C MET A 151 -7.05 12.37 -7.33
N GLU A 152 -6.72 11.37 -6.51
CA GLU A 152 -6.96 11.39 -5.07
C GLU A 152 -5.69 11.20 -4.22
N ASP A 153 -4.51 11.05 -4.84
CA ASP A 153 -3.24 11.02 -4.12
C ASP A 153 -2.92 12.42 -3.57
N SER A 154 -3.08 12.59 -2.27
CA SER A 154 -2.96 13.88 -1.58
C SER A 154 -1.59 14.56 -1.70
N ARG A 155 -0.57 13.84 -2.15
CA ARG A 155 0.79 14.37 -2.37
C ARG A 155 0.89 15.20 -3.65
N PHE A 156 -0.07 15.06 -4.56
CA PHE A 156 -0.03 15.66 -5.90
C PHE A 156 -1.36 16.34 -6.25
N GLN A 157 -1.31 17.25 -7.20
CA GLN A 157 -2.52 17.78 -7.82
C GLN A 157 -3.11 16.73 -8.78
N PRO A 158 -4.43 16.72 -9.01
CA PRO A 158 -5.05 15.83 -10.01
C PRO A 158 -4.32 15.88 -11.35
N VAL A 159 -4.15 14.72 -11.98
CA VAL A 159 -3.53 14.59 -13.30
C VAL A 159 -4.38 15.30 -14.34
N LYS A 160 -3.74 16.07 -15.22
CA LYS A 160 -4.39 16.76 -16.32
C LYS A 160 -4.25 15.98 -17.63
N PRO A 161 -5.17 16.18 -18.60
CA PRO A 161 -5.12 15.47 -19.90
C PRO A 161 -3.78 15.65 -20.64
N GLU A 162 -3.16 16.82 -20.53
CA GLU A 162 -1.89 17.12 -21.20
C GLU A 162 -0.70 16.31 -20.67
N GLU A 163 -0.82 15.77 -19.46
CA GLU A 163 0.23 14.93 -18.82
C GLU A 163 0.18 13.48 -19.32
N LEU A 164 -0.98 13.00 -19.82
CA LEU A 164 -1.21 11.61 -20.19
C LEU A 164 -0.14 10.99 -21.10
N PRO A 165 0.37 11.71 -22.14
CA PRO A 165 1.39 11.15 -23.03
C PRO A 165 2.74 10.88 -22.35
N GLY A 166 3.02 11.58 -21.25
CA GLY A 166 4.28 11.48 -20.52
C GLY A 166 4.20 10.60 -19.27
N ILE A 167 3.03 10.02 -18.97
CA ILE A 167 2.87 9.18 -17.78
C ILE A 167 3.18 7.72 -18.12
N ASP A 168 4.15 7.16 -17.41
CA ASP A 168 4.40 5.73 -17.33
C ASP A 168 3.61 5.13 -16.17
N ILE A 169 3.12 3.90 -16.35
CA ILE A 169 2.31 3.15 -15.37
C ILE A 169 3.07 1.88 -15.00
N GLU A 170 3.24 1.66 -13.71
CA GLU A 170 3.71 0.40 -13.14
C GLU A 170 2.60 -0.22 -12.28
N ILE A 171 2.42 -1.54 -12.41
CA ILE A 171 1.48 -2.34 -11.60
C ILE A 171 2.28 -3.43 -10.88
N SER A 172 2.15 -3.47 -9.57
CA SER A 172 2.85 -4.42 -8.71
C SER A 172 1.90 -5.07 -7.69
#